data_b8e2f437ce32d30868d15803d83be04d
#
_entry.id   b8e2f437ce32d30868d15803d83be04d
#
_cell.length_a   1.000
_cell.length_b   1.000
_cell.length_c   1.000
_cell.angle_alpha   90.00
_cell.angle_beta   90.00
_cell.angle_gamma   90.00
#
_symmetry.space_group_name_H-M   'P 1'
#
loop_
_entity.id
_entity.type
_entity.pdbx_description
1 polymer ?
#
loop_
_entity_poly.entity_id
_entity_poly.type
_entity_poly.pdbx_seq_one_letter_code
_entity_poly.pdbx_strand_id
1 'polypeptide(L)'
;MVRALFILCAAGLAGAPAAAATYAAKPVVPTSGRVIARDIVWNCGPAACQGATDESRPAVLCQSLAKRAGRIESFVVDGRAFGPAELEQCNTAAKAQPNPVLAAH
;
A
#
# COMPACT_ATOMS: atom_id res chain seq x y z
N MET A 1 29.86 -39.34 -3.80
CA MET A 1 30.51 -38.34 -3.31
C MET A 1 29.98 -37.03 -3.51
N VAL A 2 29.69 -36.60 -4.52
CA VAL A 2 29.32 -35.32 -4.71
C VAL A 2 27.98 -34.97 -4.38
N ARG A 3 27.18 -35.85 -4.19
CA ARG A 3 25.83 -35.55 -3.99
C ARG A 3 25.50 -34.70 -2.89
N ALA A 4 26.23 -34.66 -1.96
CA ALA A 4 25.84 -33.92 -0.79
C ALA A 4 25.48 -32.50 -1.02
N LEU A 5 25.93 -31.97 -2.03
CA LEU A 5 25.71 -30.65 -2.21
C LEU A 5 24.32 -30.23 -2.44
N PHE A 6 23.61 -31.00 -3.15
CA PHE A 6 22.34 -30.53 -3.45
C PHE A 6 21.49 -30.33 -2.30
N ILE A 7 21.69 -30.98 -1.37
CA ILE A 7 20.89 -30.87 -0.24
C ILE A 7 20.83 -29.50 0.28
N LEU A 8 21.88 -28.78 0.17
CA LEU A 8 21.90 -27.47 0.69
C LEU A 8 20.91 -26.59 0.02
N CYS A 9 20.74 -26.74 -1.19
CA CYS A 9 19.84 -25.87 -1.90
C CYS A 9 18.46 -26.01 -1.36
N ALA A 10 18.09 -27.16 -1.08
CA ALA A 10 16.76 -27.41 -0.59
C ALA A 10 16.56 -26.65 0.70
N ALA A 11 17.53 -26.67 1.51
CA ALA A 11 17.39 -26.00 2.78
C ALA A 11 17.20 -24.52 2.60
N GLY A 12 17.88 -23.99 1.67
CA GLY A 12 17.79 -22.57 1.47
C GLY A 12 16.41 -22.16 1.05
N LEU A 13 15.80 -22.94 0.21
CA LEU A 13 14.49 -22.59 -0.22
C LEU A 13 13.49 -22.71 0.87
N ALA A 14 13.61 -23.72 1.63
CA ALA A 14 12.65 -23.94 2.68
C ALA A 14 12.68 -22.82 3.70
N GLY A 15 13.79 -22.19 3.85
CA GLY A 15 13.87 -21.17 4.86
C GLY A 15 13.35 -19.81 4.45
N ALA A 16 12.92 -19.66 3.23
CA ALA A 16 12.50 -18.35 2.80
C ALA A 16 11.19 -17.95 3.46
N PRO A 17 11.17 -16.91 4.26
CA PRO A 17 9.95 -16.47 4.90
C PRO A 17 9.09 -15.68 3.93
N ALA A 18 7.85 -15.56 4.24
CA ALA A 18 6.96 -14.74 3.43
C ALA A 18 7.39 -13.30 3.60
N ALA A 19 7.64 -12.64 2.52
CA ALA A 19 8.04 -11.26 2.59
C ALA A 19 6.81 -10.38 2.71
N ALA A 20 6.97 -9.24 3.36
CA ALA A 20 5.91 -8.27 3.43
C ALA A 20 5.63 -7.76 2.03
N ALA A 21 4.37 -7.50 1.74
CA ALA A 21 4.02 -6.91 0.46
C ALA A 21 4.40 -5.43 0.48
N THR A 22 4.85 -4.92 -0.66
CA THR A 22 5.18 -3.51 -0.78
C THR A 22 4.04 -2.80 -1.48
N TYR A 23 3.74 -1.63 -0.96
CA TYR A 23 2.62 -0.85 -1.42
C TYR A 23 3.07 0.53 -1.84
N ALA A 24 2.51 1.02 -2.93
CA ALA A 24 2.74 2.38 -3.37
C ALA A 24 1.38 2.99 -3.69
N ALA A 25 1.10 4.14 -3.13
CA ALA A 25 -0.18 4.78 -3.31
C ALA A 25 0.02 6.23 -3.67
N LYS A 26 -0.83 6.74 -4.54
CA LYS A 26 -0.74 8.14 -4.94
C LYS A 26 -2.05 8.82 -4.58
N PRO A 27 -2.05 9.64 -3.55
CA PRO A 27 -3.24 10.42 -3.22
C PRO A 27 -3.48 11.47 -4.28
N VAL A 28 -4.73 11.82 -4.48
CA VAL A 28 -5.08 12.87 -5.42
C VAL A 28 -4.46 14.19 -4.97
N VAL A 29 -4.51 14.45 -3.67
CA VAL A 29 -3.86 15.63 -3.12
C VAL A 29 -2.54 15.16 -2.52
N PRO A 30 -1.42 15.68 -3.01
CA PRO A 30 -0.13 15.23 -2.51
C PRO A 30 -0.01 15.40 -1.00
N THR A 31 0.53 14.36 -0.37
CA THR A 31 0.70 14.35 1.07
C THR A 31 2.17 14.09 1.31
N SER A 32 2.76 14.78 2.27
CA SER A 32 4.15 14.51 2.57
C SER A 32 4.31 14.14 4.03
N GLY A 33 5.38 13.43 4.32
CA GLY A 33 5.68 13.00 5.67
C GLY A 33 5.18 11.60 5.92
N ARG A 34 5.03 11.28 7.18
CA ARG A 34 4.60 9.95 7.57
C ARG A 34 3.12 9.93 7.87
N VAL A 35 2.45 8.93 7.37
CA VAL A 35 1.03 8.73 7.65
C VAL A 35 0.92 7.34 8.25
N ILE A 36 0.38 7.23 9.43
CA ILE A 36 0.18 5.94 10.07
C ILE A 36 -1.29 5.58 9.91
N ALA A 37 -1.54 4.48 9.26
CA ALA A 37 -2.89 4.01 9.01
C ALA A 37 -2.94 2.52 9.28
N ARG A 38 -3.69 2.11 10.26
CA ARG A 38 -3.77 0.73 10.70
C ARG A 38 -2.38 0.24 11.15
N ASP A 39 -1.88 -0.80 10.54
CA ASP A 39 -0.62 -1.41 10.92
C ASP A 39 0.52 -1.06 9.98
N ILE A 40 0.36 -0.03 9.21
CA ILE A 40 1.38 0.33 8.26
C ILE A 40 1.77 1.80 8.43
N VAL A 41 3.03 2.07 8.26
CA VAL A 41 3.53 3.45 8.25
C VAL A 41 3.81 3.78 6.80
N TRP A 42 3.14 4.79 6.29
CA TRP A 42 3.35 5.24 4.93
C TRP A 42 4.32 6.40 4.95
N ASN A 43 5.33 6.32 4.10
CA ASN A 43 6.26 7.43 3.91
C ASN A 43 5.85 8.12 2.64
N CYS A 44 5.33 9.30 2.76
CA CYS A 44 4.78 10.03 1.63
C CYS A 44 5.72 11.11 1.16
N GLY A 45 5.91 11.16 -0.15
CA GLY A 45 6.68 12.20 -0.79
C GLY A 45 5.84 12.84 -1.87
N PRO A 46 6.44 13.70 -2.66
CA PRO A 46 5.69 14.42 -3.68
C PRO A 46 5.09 13.51 -4.75
N ALA A 47 5.69 12.36 -4.97
CA ALA A 47 5.21 11.47 -6.01
C ALA A 47 4.23 10.42 -5.50
N ALA A 48 4.47 9.88 -4.33
CA ALA A 48 3.64 8.79 -3.84
C ALA A 48 3.94 8.49 -2.37
N CYS A 49 3.06 7.72 -1.76
CA CYS A 49 3.26 7.19 -0.43
C CYS A 49 3.68 5.74 -0.56
N GLN A 50 4.64 5.32 0.22
CA GLN A 50 5.14 3.95 0.16
C GLN A 50 5.15 3.31 1.53
N GLY A 51 4.87 2.04 1.57
CA GLY A 51 4.88 1.30 2.81
C GLY A 51 4.93 -0.20 2.55
N ALA A 52 5.08 -0.97 3.60
CA ALA A 52 5.13 -2.42 3.48
C ALA A 52 4.56 -3.05 4.74
N THR A 53 3.83 -4.13 4.56
CA THR A 53 3.29 -4.89 5.69
C THR A 53 2.82 -6.24 5.18
N ASP A 54 2.76 -7.22 6.07
CA ASP A 54 2.19 -8.50 5.74
C ASP A 54 0.97 -8.76 6.63
N GLU A 55 0.50 -7.75 7.33
CA GLU A 55 -0.57 -7.91 8.30
C GLU A 55 -1.96 -7.71 7.73
N SER A 56 -2.13 -6.75 6.87
CA SER A 56 -3.46 -6.40 6.38
C SER A 56 -3.59 -6.64 4.90
N ARG A 57 -4.82 -6.82 4.46
CA ARG A 57 -5.08 -7.02 3.05
C ARG A 57 -5.01 -5.71 2.29
N PRO A 58 -4.66 -5.77 1.00
CA PRO A 58 -4.51 -4.55 0.21
C PRO A 58 -5.73 -3.64 0.22
N ALA A 59 -6.92 -4.20 0.10
CA ALA A 59 -8.12 -3.38 0.08
C ALA A 59 -8.29 -2.62 1.39
N VAL A 60 -7.98 -3.27 2.50
CA VAL A 60 -8.09 -2.65 3.80
C VAL A 60 -7.08 -1.53 3.95
N LEU A 61 -5.86 -1.75 3.46
CA LEU A 61 -4.83 -0.74 3.54
C LEU A 61 -5.17 0.47 2.69
N CYS A 62 -5.69 0.24 1.49
CA CYS A 62 -6.08 1.33 0.62
C CYS A 62 -7.17 2.17 1.28
N GLN A 63 -8.17 1.52 1.85
CA GLN A 63 -9.25 2.24 2.50
C GLN A 63 -8.77 3.01 3.72
N SER A 64 -7.88 2.43 4.50
CA SER A 64 -7.40 3.12 5.69
C SER A 64 -6.54 4.31 5.31
N LEU A 65 -5.78 4.21 4.24
CA LEU A 65 -5.00 5.35 3.76
C LEU A 65 -5.93 6.42 3.22
N ALA A 66 -6.98 6.02 2.49
CA ALA A 66 -7.93 6.97 1.96
C ALA A 66 -8.62 7.76 3.06
N LYS A 67 -8.87 7.12 4.19
CA LYS A 67 -9.46 7.82 5.32
C LYS A 67 -8.54 8.90 5.86
N ARG A 68 -7.24 8.70 5.74
CA ARG A 68 -6.28 9.65 6.27
C ARG A 68 -5.85 10.69 5.25
N ALA A 69 -5.57 10.25 4.05
CA ALA A 69 -4.99 11.11 3.03
C ALA A 69 -6.00 11.62 2.00
N GLY A 70 -7.20 11.09 2.00
CA GLY A 70 -8.19 11.48 1.01
C GLY A 70 -8.18 10.54 -0.18
N ARG A 71 -8.84 10.92 -1.24
CA ARG A 71 -8.96 10.07 -2.40
C ARG A 71 -7.62 9.59 -2.92
N ILE A 72 -7.58 8.33 -3.31
CA ILE A 72 -6.38 7.69 -3.82
C ILE A 72 -6.52 7.57 -5.34
N GLU A 73 -5.55 8.09 -6.04
CA GLU A 73 -5.54 8.08 -7.49
C GLU A 73 -5.02 6.75 -8.02
N SER A 74 -4.03 6.18 -7.39
CA SER A 74 -3.51 4.88 -7.78
C SER A 74 -3.02 4.13 -6.56
N PHE A 75 -3.10 2.80 -6.62
CA PHE A 75 -2.66 1.95 -5.52
C PHE A 75 -2.04 0.70 -6.14
N VAL A 76 -0.80 0.45 -5.80
CA VAL A 76 -0.03 -0.63 -6.39
C VAL A 76 0.45 -1.56 -5.29
N VAL A 77 0.27 -2.86 -5.49
CA VAL A 77 0.65 -3.88 -4.54
C VAL A 77 1.66 -4.79 -5.22
N ASP A 78 2.89 -4.78 -4.76
CA ASP A 78 3.96 -5.60 -5.35
C ASP A 78 4.00 -5.47 -6.87
N GLY A 79 3.88 -4.23 -7.33
CA GLY A 79 3.97 -3.95 -8.76
C GLY A 79 2.69 -4.12 -9.54
N ARG A 80 1.60 -4.54 -8.87
CA ARG A 80 0.34 -4.74 -9.55
C ARG A 80 -0.65 -3.66 -9.16
N ALA A 81 -1.13 -2.92 -10.11
CA ALA A 81 -2.01 -1.80 -9.84
C ALA A 81 -3.45 -2.24 -9.63
N PHE A 82 -4.14 -1.54 -8.75
CA PHE A 82 -5.57 -1.74 -8.58
C PHE A 82 -6.28 -1.30 -9.85
N GLY A 83 -7.31 -2.04 -10.21
CA GLY A 83 -8.16 -1.64 -11.31
C GLY A 83 -9.18 -0.60 -10.87
N PRO A 84 -9.97 -0.11 -11.80
CA PRO A 84 -10.93 0.95 -11.49
C PRO A 84 -11.93 0.58 -10.42
N ALA A 85 -12.43 -0.64 -10.44
CA ALA A 85 -13.40 -1.08 -9.45
C ALA A 85 -12.80 -1.15 -8.07
N GLU A 86 -11.56 -1.62 -7.98
CA GLU A 86 -10.88 -1.71 -6.71
C GLU A 86 -10.60 -0.33 -6.14
N LEU A 87 -10.20 0.60 -6.99
CA LEU A 87 -9.94 1.96 -6.56
C LEU A 87 -11.23 2.64 -6.12
N GLU A 88 -12.30 2.38 -6.80
CA GLU A 88 -13.57 2.97 -6.42
C GLU A 88 -13.98 2.46 -5.05
N GLN A 89 -13.83 1.18 -4.82
CA GLN A 89 -14.15 0.60 -3.54
C GLN A 89 -13.26 1.21 -2.44
N CYS A 90 -12.00 1.39 -2.73
CA CYS A 90 -11.08 2.02 -1.80
C CYS A 90 -11.56 3.43 -1.45
N ASN A 91 -11.94 4.16 -2.45
CA ASN A 91 -12.30 5.56 -2.28
C ASN A 91 -13.66 5.80 -1.65
N THR A 92 -14.46 4.76 -1.47
CA THR A 92 -15.69 4.92 -0.72
C THR A 92 -15.39 5.28 0.73
N ALA A 93 -14.20 4.92 1.20
CA ALA A 93 -13.80 5.24 2.56
C ALA A 93 -13.03 6.54 2.64
N ALA A 94 -12.83 7.21 1.52
CA ALA A 94 -12.00 8.39 1.50
C ALA A 94 -12.55 9.49 2.36
N LYS A 95 -11.65 10.14 3.10
CA LYS A 95 -12.01 11.29 3.86
C LYS A 95 -12.48 12.37 2.89
N ALA A 96 -13.52 13.07 3.25
CA ALA A 96 -14.01 14.13 2.41
C ALA A 96 -12.93 15.19 2.21
N GLN A 97 -12.63 15.44 0.95
CA GLN A 97 -11.60 16.42 0.65
C GLN A 97 -12.19 17.80 0.71
N PRO A 98 -11.49 18.74 1.28
CA PRO A 98 -11.96 20.10 1.27
C PRO A 98 -12.03 20.55 -0.17
N ASN A 99 -13.22 20.84 -0.61
CA ASN A 99 -13.40 21.34 -1.95
C ASN A 99 -13.56 22.85 -1.81
N PRO A 100 -12.79 23.66 -2.50
CA PRO A 100 -12.86 25.11 -2.34
C PRO A 100 -14.28 25.63 -2.49
N VAL A 101 -15.06 25.04 -3.36
CA VAL A 101 -16.42 25.49 -3.55
C VAL A 101 -17.27 25.14 -2.35
N LEU A 102 -17.12 23.93 -1.83
CA LEU A 102 -17.87 23.53 -0.66
C LEU A 102 -17.37 24.19 0.59
N ALA A 103 -16.08 24.38 0.69
CA ALA A 103 -15.50 24.99 1.85
C ALA A 103 -15.91 26.44 1.98
N ALA A 104 -16.28 27.06 0.91
CA ALA A 104 -16.68 28.45 0.95
C ALA A 104 -18.07 28.59 1.54
N HIS A 105 -18.78 27.52 1.69
CA HIS A 105 -20.08 27.54 2.30
C HIS A 105 -19.94 27.28 3.80
#